data_0bd50b46b2de240241816f88ca6b1e30
#
_entry.id   0bd50b46b2de240241816f88ca6b1e30
#
_cell.length_a   1.000
_cell.length_b   1.000
_cell.length_c   1.000
_cell.angle_alpha   90.00
_cell.angle_beta   90.00
_cell.angle_gamma   90.00
#
_symmetry.space_group_name_H-M   'P 1'
#
loop_
_entity.id
_entity.type
_entity.pdbx_description
1 polymer ?
#
loop_
_entity_poly.entity_id
_entity_poly.type
_entity_poly.pdbx_seq_one_letter_code
_entity_poly.pdbx_strand_id
1 'polypeptide(L)'
;MTEREKIMTRIQEALTVLAPPSGHGSAQPSAPVSATSPAANARQWLPAVGNSFEERVALFAKKAAELRAQFHLVNSREDMAKMLLDVSKAEGWKKIGVHSGDLADFACAQLRLPFCRTDGGYAVSELEACDVGITECDALVSQTGGVLVTNRSAGGRALSVLPPHHVVLARREQLIADLPEAFAVLKTKYASNYPSFISFITGPSRTSDIERILVLGAHGPKKLTILCV
;
A
#
# COMPACT_ATOMS: atom_id res chain seq x y z
N MET A 1 -22.31 32.22 -25.27
CA MET A 1 -21.30 31.27 -24.83
C MET A 1 -21.25 31.28 -23.30
N THR A 2 -21.52 30.16 -22.70
CA THR A 2 -21.41 29.99 -21.24
C THR A 2 -19.93 29.93 -20.84
N GLU A 3 -19.62 30.19 -19.56
CA GLU A 3 -18.24 30.05 -19.07
C GLU A 3 -17.69 28.62 -19.28
N ARG A 4 -18.55 27.61 -19.17
CA ARG A 4 -18.21 26.22 -19.48
C ARG A 4 -17.78 26.03 -20.95
N GLU A 5 -18.49 26.62 -21.90
CA GLU A 5 -18.16 26.55 -23.33
C GLU A 5 -16.80 27.22 -23.61
N LYS A 6 -16.53 28.38 -22.99
CA LYS A 6 -15.24 29.05 -23.10
C LYS A 6 -14.09 28.21 -22.59
N ILE A 7 -14.27 27.52 -21.44
CA ILE A 7 -13.25 26.64 -20.87
C ILE A 7 -13.00 25.44 -21.78
N MET A 8 -14.05 24.80 -22.28
CA MET A 8 -13.94 23.64 -23.17
C MET A 8 -13.26 24.01 -24.50
N THR A 9 -13.59 25.16 -25.08
CA THR A 9 -12.91 25.66 -26.29
C THR A 9 -11.41 25.86 -26.06
N ARG A 10 -11.03 26.49 -24.94
CA ARG A 10 -9.61 26.67 -24.58
C ARG A 10 -8.85 25.36 -24.37
N ILE A 11 -9.49 24.37 -23.77
CA ILE A 11 -8.91 23.04 -23.62
C ILE A 11 -8.72 22.38 -24.99
N GLN A 12 -9.71 22.44 -25.87
CA GLN A 12 -9.61 21.89 -27.21
C GLN A 12 -8.51 22.58 -28.04
N GLU A 13 -8.43 23.92 -27.99
CA GLU A 13 -7.37 24.69 -28.64
C GLU A 13 -5.98 24.30 -28.10
N ALA A 14 -5.82 24.16 -26.78
CA ALA A 14 -4.55 23.75 -26.17
C ALA A 14 -4.12 22.32 -26.57
N LEU A 15 -5.07 21.42 -26.76
CA LEU A 15 -4.79 20.05 -27.22
C LEU A 15 -4.42 19.96 -28.71
N THR A 16 -4.79 20.97 -29.53
CA THR A 16 -4.43 21.02 -30.94
C THR A 16 -3.09 21.70 -31.21
N VAL A 17 -2.57 22.46 -30.25
CA VAL A 17 -1.23 23.04 -30.32
C VAL A 17 -0.21 21.91 -30.08
N LEU A 18 0.49 21.50 -31.12
CA LEU A 18 1.69 20.66 -31.00
C LEU A 18 2.63 21.31 -29.98
N ALA A 19 2.94 20.64 -28.92
CA ALA A 19 3.96 21.11 -27.98
C ALA A 19 5.21 21.47 -28.79
N PRO A 20 5.78 22.67 -28.59
CA PRO A 20 7.04 23.00 -29.26
C PRO A 20 8.03 21.88 -28.91
N PRO A 21 8.82 21.39 -29.90
CA PRO A 21 9.83 20.40 -29.61
C PRO A 21 10.64 20.97 -28.44
N SER A 22 10.68 20.25 -27.33
CA SER A 22 11.48 20.62 -26.18
C SER A 22 12.89 20.89 -26.74
N GLY A 23 13.30 22.14 -26.76
CA GLY A 23 14.58 22.59 -27.28
C GLY A 23 15.71 22.13 -26.38
N HIS A 24 15.92 20.86 -26.33
CA HIS A 24 17.18 20.27 -25.97
C HIS A 24 18.01 20.32 -27.25
N GLY A 25 18.94 21.25 -27.27
CA GLY A 25 19.95 21.34 -28.31
C GLY A 25 20.45 19.96 -28.66
N SER A 26 20.76 19.73 -29.92
CA SER A 26 21.31 18.52 -30.50
C SER A 26 22.44 17.94 -29.62
N ALA A 27 22.06 17.24 -28.57
CA ALA A 27 22.98 16.35 -27.90
C ALA A 27 23.15 15.15 -28.85
N GLN A 28 24.34 15.07 -29.44
CA GLN A 28 24.81 13.83 -30.04
C GLN A 28 24.39 12.65 -29.14
N PRO A 29 24.01 11.51 -29.70
CA PRO A 29 23.75 10.34 -28.89
C PRO A 29 25.03 10.08 -28.08
N SER A 30 25.01 10.52 -26.83
CA SER A 30 26.03 10.15 -25.86
C SER A 30 26.07 8.64 -25.85
N ALA A 31 27.27 8.09 -25.98
CA ALA A 31 27.54 6.65 -25.83
C ALA A 31 26.68 6.08 -24.70
N PRO A 32 26.18 4.83 -24.82
CA PRO A 32 25.35 4.26 -23.77
C PRO A 32 26.10 4.42 -22.46
N VAL A 33 25.55 5.28 -21.60
CA VAL A 33 26.07 5.41 -20.23
C VAL A 33 25.99 3.99 -19.70
N SER A 34 27.17 3.38 -19.55
CA SER A 34 27.29 2.11 -18.88
C SER A 34 26.54 2.25 -17.57
N ALA A 35 25.38 1.64 -17.49
CA ALA A 35 24.57 1.63 -16.30
C ALA A 35 25.32 0.80 -15.27
N THR A 36 26.38 1.37 -14.71
CA THR A 36 26.85 0.99 -13.38
C THR A 36 25.66 1.26 -12.48
N SER A 37 24.96 0.15 -12.22
CA SER A 37 23.66 0.14 -11.58
C SER A 37 23.70 1.00 -10.32
N PRO A 38 22.98 2.14 -10.22
CA PRO A 38 22.91 2.91 -8.97
C PRO A 38 22.41 2.08 -7.80
N ALA A 39 21.78 0.93 -8.09
CA ALA A 39 21.25 0.00 -7.11
C ALA A 39 22.31 -0.59 -6.17
N ALA A 40 23.56 -0.75 -6.59
CA ALA A 40 24.62 -1.28 -5.73
C ALA A 40 24.99 -0.30 -4.60
N ASN A 41 24.95 1.00 -4.88
CA ASN A 41 25.30 2.03 -3.90
C ASN A 41 24.15 2.43 -2.98
N ALA A 42 22.89 2.32 -3.44
CA ALA A 42 21.73 2.69 -2.63
C ALA A 42 21.57 1.81 -1.38
N ARG A 43 22.00 0.54 -1.43
CA ARG A 43 21.98 -0.37 -0.27
C ARG A 43 22.87 0.07 0.88
N GLN A 44 23.91 0.84 0.63
CA GLN A 44 24.83 1.33 1.66
C GLN A 44 24.19 2.35 2.62
N TRP A 45 23.15 3.04 2.18
CA TRP A 45 22.47 4.09 2.94
C TRP A 45 21.28 3.58 3.75
N LEU A 46 20.87 2.35 3.51
CA LEU A 46 19.74 1.72 4.19
C LEU A 46 20.23 0.74 5.26
N PRO A 47 19.42 0.46 6.28
CA PRO A 47 19.78 -0.54 7.28
C PRO A 47 20.17 -1.87 6.64
N ALA A 48 21.20 -2.49 7.16
CA ALA A 48 21.55 -3.86 6.77
C ALA A 48 20.40 -4.80 7.12
N VAL A 49 20.07 -5.70 6.19
CA VAL A 49 19.03 -6.71 6.38
C VAL A 49 19.71 -8.04 6.67
N GLY A 50 19.33 -8.68 7.75
CA GLY A 50 19.82 -10.02 8.09
C GLY A 50 19.34 -11.08 7.11
N ASN A 51 20.01 -12.22 7.12
CA ASN A 51 19.70 -13.32 6.20
C ASN A 51 18.62 -14.26 6.76
N SER A 52 18.46 -14.32 8.09
CA SER A 52 17.45 -15.18 8.71
C SER A 52 16.06 -14.54 8.70
N PHE A 53 15.04 -15.37 8.81
CA PHE A 53 13.65 -14.90 8.94
C PHE A 53 13.47 -14.05 10.21
N GLU A 54 14.05 -14.49 11.33
CA GLU A 54 13.98 -13.83 12.64
C GLU A 54 14.58 -12.44 12.59
N GLU A 55 15.74 -12.27 11.94
CA GLU A 55 16.38 -10.97 11.76
C GLU A 55 15.52 -10.04 10.91
N ARG A 56 14.90 -10.54 9.84
CA ARG A 56 13.97 -9.78 9.00
C ARG A 56 12.72 -9.37 9.76
N VAL A 57 12.15 -10.26 10.58
CA VAL A 57 11.01 -9.97 11.46
C VAL A 57 11.37 -8.87 12.46
N ALA A 58 12.50 -8.98 13.14
CA ALA A 58 12.94 -8.00 14.12
C ALA A 58 13.14 -6.62 13.49
N LEU A 59 13.77 -6.56 12.30
CA LEU A 59 13.96 -5.32 11.57
C LEU A 59 12.62 -4.73 11.12
N PHE A 60 11.72 -5.55 10.54
CA PHE A 60 10.40 -5.11 10.12
C PHE A 60 9.60 -4.54 11.30
N ALA A 61 9.55 -5.26 12.41
CA ALA A 61 8.84 -4.83 13.63
C ALA A 61 9.36 -3.48 14.13
N LYS A 62 10.70 -3.31 14.18
CA LYS A 62 11.33 -2.04 14.55
C LYS A 62 10.92 -0.91 13.61
N LYS A 63 11.02 -1.13 12.29
CA LYS A 63 10.69 -0.13 11.28
C LYS A 63 9.20 0.22 11.26
N ALA A 64 8.32 -0.78 11.39
CA ALA A 64 6.89 -0.56 11.49
C ALA A 64 6.53 0.31 12.72
N ALA A 65 7.16 0.04 13.87
CA ALA A 65 6.96 0.84 15.09
C ALA A 65 7.45 2.29 14.92
N GLU A 66 8.62 2.52 14.29
CA GLU A 66 9.12 3.85 13.94
C GLU A 66 8.11 4.62 13.05
N LEU A 67 7.40 3.91 12.20
CA LEU A 67 6.35 4.43 11.32
C LEU A 67 4.96 4.54 11.99
N ARG A 68 4.85 4.17 13.27
CA ARG A 68 3.59 4.12 14.03
C ARG A 68 2.58 3.08 13.51
N ALA A 69 3.05 2.05 12.81
CA ALA A 69 2.27 0.87 12.48
C ALA A 69 2.40 -0.19 13.58
N GLN A 70 1.34 -0.96 13.78
CA GLN A 70 1.36 -2.12 14.67
C GLN A 70 1.69 -3.37 13.84
N PHE A 71 2.68 -4.13 14.25
CA PHE A 71 3.04 -5.39 13.61
C PHE A 71 2.97 -6.55 14.60
N HIS A 72 2.33 -7.63 14.20
CA HIS A 72 2.19 -8.84 14.99
C HIS A 72 2.53 -10.06 14.12
N LEU A 73 3.54 -10.80 14.52
CA LEU A 73 3.80 -12.14 14.00
C LEU A 73 3.01 -13.14 14.83
N VAL A 74 2.16 -13.91 14.17
CA VAL A 74 1.34 -14.95 14.81
C VAL A 74 1.74 -16.34 14.32
N ASN A 75 1.44 -17.37 15.09
CA ASN A 75 1.91 -18.73 14.79
C ASN A 75 0.91 -19.50 13.93
N SER A 76 -0.35 -19.14 13.95
CA SER A 76 -1.40 -19.85 13.24
C SER A 76 -2.52 -18.91 12.77
N ARG A 77 -3.38 -19.39 11.88
CA ARG A 77 -4.60 -18.67 11.47
C ARG A 77 -5.56 -18.47 12.65
N GLU A 78 -5.59 -19.40 13.58
CA GLU A 78 -6.39 -19.33 14.80
C GLU A 78 -5.91 -18.19 15.71
N ASP A 79 -4.59 -18.04 15.87
CA ASP A 79 -4.01 -16.90 16.60
C ASP A 79 -4.30 -15.57 15.89
N MET A 80 -4.24 -15.56 14.56
CA MET A 80 -4.62 -14.38 13.76
C MET A 80 -6.08 -14.01 13.98
N ALA A 81 -6.98 -15.01 13.97
CA ALA A 81 -8.40 -14.79 14.23
C ALA A 81 -8.65 -14.21 15.63
N LYS A 82 -7.99 -14.77 16.64
CA LYS A 82 -8.05 -14.26 18.00
C LYS A 82 -7.62 -12.81 18.11
N MET A 83 -6.47 -12.49 17.53
CA MET A 83 -5.94 -11.12 17.48
C MET A 83 -6.92 -10.17 16.78
N LEU A 84 -7.49 -10.57 15.63
CA LEU A 84 -8.48 -9.78 14.90
C LEU A 84 -9.74 -9.52 15.75
N LEU A 85 -10.23 -10.53 16.46
CA LEU A 85 -11.37 -10.38 17.35
C LEU A 85 -11.07 -9.43 18.51
N ASP A 86 -9.88 -9.54 19.10
CA ASP A 86 -9.47 -8.67 20.20
C ASP A 86 -9.33 -7.20 19.73
N VAL A 87 -8.68 -6.98 18.58
CA VAL A 87 -8.57 -5.64 17.97
C VAL A 87 -9.96 -5.10 17.61
N SER A 88 -10.82 -5.93 17.00
CA SER A 88 -12.18 -5.55 16.62
C SER A 88 -13.00 -5.07 17.83
N LYS A 89 -12.90 -5.79 18.97
CA LYS A 89 -13.57 -5.41 20.22
C LYS A 89 -12.99 -4.11 20.79
N ALA A 90 -11.67 -4.00 20.83
CA ALA A 90 -10.99 -2.82 21.39
C ALA A 90 -11.29 -1.55 20.59
N GLU A 91 -11.38 -1.67 19.26
CA GLU A 91 -11.67 -0.56 18.37
C GLU A 91 -13.17 -0.32 18.13
N GLY A 92 -14.02 -1.26 18.57
CA GLY A 92 -15.48 -1.18 18.45
C GLY A 92 -15.98 -1.28 17.01
N TRP A 93 -15.33 -2.09 16.15
CA TRP A 93 -15.74 -2.23 14.75
C TRP A 93 -17.16 -2.78 14.62
N LYS A 94 -17.95 -2.18 13.73
CA LYS A 94 -19.32 -2.56 13.42
C LYS A 94 -19.49 -2.99 11.96
N LYS A 95 -18.67 -2.46 11.05
CA LYS A 95 -18.69 -2.78 9.63
C LYS A 95 -17.27 -2.83 9.08
N ILE A 96 -16.98 -3.81 8.25
CA ILE A 96 -15.67 -4.02 7.65
C ILE A 96 -15.72 -3.86 6.13
N GLY A 97 -14.67 -3.29 5.56
CA GLY A 97 -14.39 -3.36 4.14
C GLY A 97 -13.44 -4.52 3.87
N VAL A 98 -13.71 -5.33 2.86
CA VAL A 98 -12.91 -6.53 2.56
C VAL A 98 -12.89 -6.78 1.05
N HIS A 99 -11.90 -7.53 0.57
CA HIS A 99 -11.87 -8.08 -0.78
C HIS A 99 -11.85 -9.60 -0.74
N SER A 100 -12.00 -10.26 -1.89
CA SER A 100 -11.84 -11.70 -2.01
C SER A 100 -10.38 -12.09 -1.91
N GLY A 101 -10.05 -12.98 -1.00
CA GLY A 101 -8.70 -13.44 -0.74
C GLY A 101 -8.71 -14.49 0.36
N ASP A 102 -7.75 -15.39 0.36
CA ASP A 102 -7.73 -16.53 1.29
C ASP A 102 -7.68 -16.10 2.77
N LEU A 103 -6.81 -15.13 3.12
CA LEU A 103 -6.74 -14.61 4.48
C LEU A 103 -7.87 -13.60 4.76
N ALA A 104 -8.26 -12.81 3.75
CA ALA A 104 -9.33 -11.83 3.90
C ALA A 104 -10.70 -12.50 4.08
N ASP A 105 -11.00 -13.56 3.33
CA ASP A 105 -12.22 -14.36 3.49
C ASP A 105 -12.25 -15.07 4.82
N PHE A 106 -11.13 -15.64 5.26
CA PHE A 106 -11.00 -16.24 6.58
C PHE A 106 -11.27 -15.20 7.69
N ALA A 107 -10.66 -14.02 7.62
CA ALA A 107 -10.88 -12.96 8.60
C ALA A 107 -12.35 -12.51 8.66
N CYS A 108 -12.97 -12.34 7.48
CA CYS A 108 -14.40 -12.00 7.38
C CYS A 108 -15.29 -13.04 8.06
N ALA A 109 -15.02 -14.33 7.84
CA ALA A 109 -15.77 -15.42 8.45
C ALA A 109 -15.63 -15.47 9.98
N GLN A 110 -14.44 -15.10 10.52
CA GLN A 110 -14.22 -15.08 11.97
C GLN A 110 -14.85 -13.86 12.64
N LEU A 111 -14.75 -12.68 12.02
CA LEU A 111 -15.29 -11.43 12.58
C LEU A 111 -16.81 -11.41 12.63
N ARG A 112 -17.49 -12.04 11.66
CA ARG A 112 -18.96 -12.11 11.55
C ARG A 112 -19.65 -10.74 11.61
N LEU A 113 -18.99 -9.72 11.14
CA LEU A 113 -19.53 -8.36 11.05
C LEU A 113 -20.14 -8.11 9.66
N PRO A 114 -21.08 -7.17 9.54
CA PRO A 114 -21.49 -6.65 8.23
C PRO A 114 -20.27 -6.20 7.43
N PHE A 115 -20.26 -6.47 6.14
CA PHE A 115 -19.10 -6.14 5.30
C PHE A 115 -19.51 -5.49 3.98
N CYS A 116 -18.59 -4.68 3.44
CA CYS A 116 -18.59 -4.16 2.08
C CYS A 116 -17.46 -4.86 1.31
N ARG A 117 -17.80 -5.57 0.22
CA ARG A 117 -16.82 -6.25 -0.62
C ARG A 117 -16.50 -5.43 -1.86
N THR A 118 -15.20 -5.22 -2.14
CA THR A 118 -14.79 -4.29 -3.19
C THR A 118 -14.62 -4.91 -4.58
N ASP A 119 -14.52 -6.23 -4.70
CA ASP A 119 -14.24 -6.91 -5.99
C ASP A 119 -15.41 -6.89 -6.98
N GLY A 120 -16.64 -6.89 -6.51
CA GLY A 120 -17.86 -6.92 -7.34
C GLY A 120 -18.43 -5.53 -7.66
N GLY A 121 -17.70 -4.47 -7.34
CA GLY A 121 -18.21 -3.11 -7.35
C GLY A 121 -18.88 -2.75 -6.01
N TYR A 122 -18.79 -1.48 -5.63
CA TYR A 122 -19.33 -0.97 -4.35
C TYR A 122 -19.70 0.51 -4.49
N ALA A 123 -20.63 0.96 -3.64
CA ALA A 123 -20.86 2.39 -3.48
C ALA A 123 -19.76 2.97 -2.57
N VAL A 124 -19.21 4.12 -2.96
CA VAL A 124 -18.15 4.79 -2.17
C VAL A 124 -18.62 5.04 -0.74
N SER A 125 -19.87 5.49 -0.56
CA SER A 125 -20.48 5.71 0.75
C SER A 125 -20.59 4.44 1.61
N GLU A 126 -20.71 3.26 0.98
CA GLU A 126 -20.68 1.98 1.72
C GLU A 126 -19.32 1.66 2.29
N LEU A 127 -18.25 1.94 1.52
CA LEU A 127 -16.88 1.72 1.97
C LEU A 127 -16.45 2.78 2.98
N GLU A 128 -16.87 4.03 2.82
CA GLU A 128 -16.64 5.11 3.80
C GLU A 128 -17.31 4.82 5.16
N ALA A 129 -18.42 4.10 5.15
CA ALA A 129 -19.11 3.68 6.38
C ALA A 129 -18.44 2.46 7.08
N CYS A 130 -17.34 1.93 6.54
CA CYS A 130 -16.59 0.85 7.18
C CYS A 130 -15.60 1.41 8.22
N ASP A 131 -15.54 0.77 9.38
CA ASP A 131 -14.62 1.14 10.46
C ASP A 131 -13.19 0.69 10.16
N VAL A 132 -13.04 -0.38 9.35
CA VAL A 132 -11.76 -0.97 8.99
C VAL A 132 -11.78 -1.50 7.56
N GLY A 133 -10.67 -1.34 6.85
CA GLY A 133 -10.39 -2.02 5.58
C GLY A 133 -9.39 -3.16 5.82
N ILE A 134 -9.77 -4.38 5.45
CA ILE A 134 -8.93 -5.56 5.58
C ILE A 134 -8.42 -5.96 4.20
N THR A 135 -7.10 -5.98 4.02
CA THR A 135 -6.46 -6.38 2.76
C THR A 135 -5.43 -7.48 2.96
N GLU A 136 -5.14 -8.19 1.89
CA GLU A 136 -3.87 -8.91 1.77
C GLU A 136 -2.80 -7.99 1.18
N CYS A 137 -1.59 -8.48 0.97
CA CYS A 137 -0.49 -7.73 0.38
C CYS A 137 0.30 -8.58 -0.62
N ASP A 138 1.21 -7.96 -1.36
CA ASP A 138 2.17 -8.68 -2.20
C ASP A 138 3.45 -8.98 -1.43
N ALA A 139 3.90 -8.08 -0.56
CA ALA A 139 5.07 -8.28 0.29
C ALA A 139 5.10 -7.33 1.50
N LEU A 140 5.84 -7.74 2.52
CA LEU A 140 6.30 -6.92 3.64
C LEU A 140 7.80 -6.68 3.47
N VAL A 141 8.23 -5.41 3.42
CA VAL A 141 9.63 -5.04 3.14
C VAL A 141 10.36 -4.72 4.45
N SER A 142 11.22 -5.63 4.90
CA SER A 142 11.87 -5.54 6.22
C SER A 142 12.72 -4.27 6.39
N GLN A 143 13.46 -3.89 5.35
CA GLN A 143 14.36 -2.74 5.40
C GLN A 143 13.64 -1.42 5.66
N THR A 144 12.41 -1.27 5.17
CA THR A 144 11.64 -0.03 5.24
C THR A 144 10.47 -0.07 6.22
N GLY A 145 10.05 -1.26 6.67
CA GLY A 145 8.81 -1.45 7.42
C GLY A 145 7.55 -1.22 6.55
N GLY A 146 7.72 -1.22 5.24
CA GLY A 146 6.65 -0.94 4.28
C GLY A 146 5.89 -2.18 3.84
N VAL A 147 4.65 -1.98 3.44
CA VAL A 147 3.77 -3.00 2.88
C VAL A 147 3.58 -2.73 1.40
N LEU A 148 3.94 -3.67 0.54
CA LEU A 148 3.67 -3.61 -0.90
C LEU A 148 2.25 -4.11 -1.17
N VAL A 149 1.42 -3.27 -1.71
CA VAL A 149 0.07 -3.61 -2.16
C VAL A 149 -0.15 -3.22 -3.61
N THR A 150 -1.01 -3.96 -4.28
CA THR A 150 -1.50 -3.65 -5.62
C THR A 150 -3.02 -3.63 -5.62
N ASN A 151 -3.64 -3.10 -6.68
CA ASN A 151 -5.08 -3.19 -6.80
C ASN A 151 -5.60 -4.64 -6.87
N ARG A 152 -4.72 -5.62 -7.10
CA ARG A 152 -5.07 -7.04 -7.12
C ARG A 152 -4.95 -7.69 -5.76
N SER A 153 -3.90 -7.36 -5.00
CA SER A 153 -3.69 -7.92 -3.65
C SER A 153 -4.49 -7.22 -2.56
N ALA A 154 -4.98 -5.99 -2.84
CA ALA A 154 -5.72 -5.19 -1.86
C ALA A 154 -7.17 -4.87 -2.29
N GLY A 155 -7.72 -5.58 -3.26
CA GLY A 155 -9.11 -5.41 -3.67
C GLY A 155 -9.44 -4.02 -4.22
N GLY A 156 -8.49 -3.40 -4.94
CA GLY A 156 -8.63 -2.05 -5.50
C GLY A 156 -7.75 -1.02 -4.81
N ARG A 157 -8.06 0.25 -5.02
CA ARG A 157 -7.29 1.39 -4.46
C ARG A 157 -7.90 1.92 -3.16
N ALA A 158 -9.22 1.88 -3.06
CA ALA A 158 -9.95 2.60 -2.02
C ALA A 158 -9.95 1.87 -0.67
N LEU A 159 -9.88 0.54 -0.67
CA LEU A 159 -9.97 -0.28 0.54
C LEU A 159 -8.85 0.01 1.53
N SER A 160 -7.65 0.29 1.06
CA SER A 160 -6.50 0.65 1.90
C SER A 160 -6.42 2.14 2.26
N VAL A 161 -7.39 2.96 1.80
CA VAL A 161 -7.34 4.43 1.93
C VAL A 161 -8.55 5.02 2.65
N LEU A 162 -9.77 4.58 2.31
CA LEU A 162 -11.00 5.21 2.82
C LEU A 162 -11.33 4.85 4.28
N PRO A 163 -11.29 3.57 4.70
CA PRO A 163 -11.58 3.22 6.09
C PRO A 163 -10.55 3.84 7.05
N PRO A 164 -10.97 4.27 8.26
CA PRO A 164 -10.08 4.94 9.21
C PRO A 164 -9.01 4.02 9.83
N HIS A 165 -9.20 2.71 9.77
CA HIS A 165 -8.22 1.70 10.17
C HIS A 165 -7.94 0.78 8.99
N HIS A 166 -6.67 0.55 8.68
CA HIS A 166 -6.24 -0.43 7.68
C HIS A 166 -5.58 -1.62 8.37
N VAL A 167 -6.08 -2.81 8.11
CA VAL A 167 -5.49 -4.07 8.57
C VAL A 167 -4.95 -4.83 7.37
N VAL A 168 -3.68 -5.19 7.43
CA VAL A 168 -3.00 -5.97 6.39
C VAL A 168 -2.76 -7.38 6.91
N LEU A 169 -3.21 -8.37 6.15
CA LEU A 169 -2.96 -9.78 6.41
C LEU A 169 -1.85 -10.26 5.47
N ALA A 170 -0.85 -10.90 6.03
CA ALA A 170 0.30 -11.39 5.28
C ALA A 170 0.70 -12.79 5.71
N ARG A 171 1.37 -13.51 4.81
CA ARG A 171 2.02 -14.79 5.09
C ARG A 171 3.50 -14.58 5.36
N ARG A 172 4.13 -15.49 6.10
CA ARG A 172 5.56 -15.43 6.44
C ARG A 172 6.47 -15.34 5.21
N GLU A 173 6.13 -16.05 4.14
CA GLU A 173 6.88 -16.05 2.89
C GLU A 173 6.81 -14.71 2.12
N GLN A 174 5.89 -13.84 2.49
CA GLN A 174 5.79 -12.48 1.93
C GLN A 174 6.71 -11.48 2.64
N LEU A 175 7.39 -11.88 3.73
CA LEU A 175 8.38 -11.03 4.39
C LEU A 175 9.72 -11.09 3.65
N ILE A 176 10.01 -10.06 2.90
CA ILE A 176 11.18 -9.92 2.05
C ILE A 176 12.20 -8.92 2.63
N ALA A 177 13.42 -8.95 2.11
CA ALA A 177 14.49 -8.15 2.65
C ALA A 177 14.33 -6.65 2.33
N ASP A 178 14.29 -6.29 1.05
CA ASP A 178 14.49 -4.92 0.59
C ASP A 178 13.61 -4.54 -0.61
N LEU A 179 13.67 -3.28 -1.04
CA LEU A 179 12.93 -2.78 -2.21
C LEU A 179 13.32 -3.47 -3.53
N PRO A 180 14.61 -3.75 -3.83
CA PRO A 180 14.97 -4.54 -5.00
C PRO A 180 14.25 -5.89 -5.06
N GLU A 181 14.13 -6.60 -3.93
CA GLU A 181 13.39 -7.86 -3.86
C GLU A 181 11.88 -7.62 -4.09
N ALA A 182 11.32 -6.53 -3.56
CA ALA A 182 9.92 -6.16 -3.82
C ALA A 182 9.64 -5.90 -5.31
N PHE A 183 10.55 -5.24 -6.02
CA PHE A 183 10.43 -5.05 -7.47
C PHE A 183 10.60 -6.37 -8.24
N ALA A 184 11.44 -7.29 -7.75
CA ALA A 184 11.55 -8.62 -8.33
C ALA A 184 10.25 -9.43 -8.16
N VAL A 185 9.60 -9.36 -6.97
CA VAL A 185 8.28 -9.95 -6.73
C VAL A 185 7.24 -9.40 -7.73
N LEU A 186 7.17 -8.09 -7.90
CA LEU A 186 6.26 -7.47 -8.87
C LEU A 186 6.53 -7.95 -10.31
N LYS A 187 7.80 -7.99 -10.71
CA LYS A 187 8.20 -8.44 -12.03
C LYS A 187 7.84 -9.91 -12.27
N THR A 188 8.07 -10.76 -11.29
CA THR A 188 7.78 -12.20 -11.40
C THR A 188 6.27 -12.46 -11.40
N LYS A 189 5.54 -11.83 -10.47
CA LYS A 189 4.11 -12.09 -10.28
C LYS A 189 3.25 -11.49 -11.40
N TYR A 190 3.66 -10.36 -11.97
CA TYR A 190 2.84 -9.57 -12.89
C TYR A 190 3.46 -9.36 -14.27
N ALA A 191 4.56 -9.99 -14.60
CA ALA A 191 5.43 -9.89 -15.78
C ALA A 191 4.82 -9.29 -17.07
N SER A 192 3.66 -9.80 -17.51
CA SER A 192 2.99 -9.38 -18.75
C SER A 192 1.77 -8.48 -18.53
N ASN A 193 1.32 -8.34 -17.30
CA ASN A 193 0.10 -7.59 -16.99
C ASN A 193 0.23 -6.90 -15.63
N TYR A 194 0.94 -5.79 -15.61
CA TYR A 194 1.14 -5.01 -14.39
C TYR A 194 -0.18 -4.47 -13.84
N PRO A 195 -0.33 -4.43 -12.51
CA PRO A 195 -1.49 -3.79 -11.87
C PRO A 195 -1.54 -2.30 -12.20
N SER A 196 -2.74 -1.75 -12.31
CA SER A 196 -2.94 -0.31 -12.54
C SER A 196 -2.63 0.57 -11.33
N PHE A 197 -2.38 -0.07 -10.18
CA PHE A 197 -2.01 0.57 -8.93
C PHE A 197 -1.01 -0.31 -8.20
N ILE A 198 0.11 0.29 -7.81
CA ILE A 198 1.16 -0.31 -6.99
C ILE A 198 1.51 0.73 -5.93
N SER A 199 1.51 0.35 -4.67
CA SER A 199 1.80 1.25 -3.56
C SER A 199 2.66 0.58 -2.50
N PHE A 200 3.59 1.36 -1.93
CA PHE A 200 4.31 1.02 -0.71
C PHE A 200 3.72 1.82 0.44
N ILE A 201 2.97 1.15 1.31
CA ILE A 201 2.36 1.76 2.49
C ILE A 201 3.38 1.75 3.63
N THR A 202 3.79 2.92 4.08
CA THR A 202 4.82 3.10 5.11
C THR A 202 4.23 3.76 6.35
N GLY A 203 3.33 3.05 7.01
CA GLY A 203 2.63 3.52 8.21
C GLY A 203 1.27 4.15 7.91
N PRO A 204 0.56 4.60 8.95
CA PRO A 204 -0.71 5.31 8.83
C PRO A 204 -0.54 6.65 8.11
N SER A 205 -1.65 7.19 7.58
CA SER A 205 -1.64 8.48 6.88
C SER A 205 -1.17 9.62 7.79
N ARG A 206 -0.19 10.38 7.31
CA ARG A 206 0.41 11.52 8.02
C ARG A 206 0.52 12.71 7.08
N THR A 207 -0.05 13.83 7.52
CA THR A 207 0.07 15.11 6.82
C THR A 207 0.74 16.10 7.77
N SER A 208 1.86 16.68 7.36
CA SER A 208 2.65 17.60 8.18
C SER A 208 2.61 19.05 7.70
N ASP A 209 1.88 19.34 6.64
CA ASP A 209 1.93 20.63 5.94
C ASP A 209 0.85 21.63 6.40
N ILE A 210 -0.03 21.20 7.31
CA ILE A 210 -1.06 22.07 7.87
C ILE A 210 -0.53 22.67 9.16
N GLU A 211 -0.15 23.94 9.14
CA GLU A 211 0.30 24.73 10.30
C GLU A 211 1.47 24.11 11.10
N ARG A 212 2.34 23.31 10.46
CA ARG A 212 3.44 22.57 11.11
C ARG A 212 2.99 21.57 12.18
N ILE A 213 1.71 21.19 12.17
CA ILE A 213 1.15 20.17 13.06
C ILE A 213 1.02 18.86 12.29
N LEU A 214 1.53 17.76 12.89
CA LEU A 214 1.36 16.43 12.33
C LEU A 214 -0.08 15.96 12.53
N VAL A 215 -0.88 15.97 11.45
CA VAL A 215 -2.25 15.45 11.44
C VAL A 215 -2.25 14.01 10.97
N LEU A 216 -2.81 13.11 11.76
CA LEU A 216 -2.99 11.70 11.39
C LEU A 216 -4.35 11.51 10.71
N GLY A 217 -4.35 10.82 9.56
CA GLY A 217 -5.59 10.40 8.91
C GLY A 217 -6.35 11.50 8.17
N ALA A 218 -5.70 12.58 7.73
CA ALA A 218 -6.34 13.60 6.91
C ALA A 218 -6.72 13.08 5.51
N HIS A 219 -5.88 12.20 4.94
CA HIS A 219 -6.04 11.67 3.58
C HIS A 219 -5.86 10.14 3.52
N GLY A 220 -6.24 9.42 4.57
CA GLY A 220 -6.10 7.97 4.63
C GLY A 220 -6.25 7.43 6.05
N PRO A 221 -5.96 6.13 6.27
CA PRO A 221 -6.16 5.48 7.56
C PRO A 221 -5.37 6.13 8.69
N LYS A 222 -6.02 6.33 9.83
CA LYS A 222 -5.39 6.82 11.07
C LYS A 222 -4.56 5.74 11.75
N LYS A 223 -4.87 4.47 11.48
CA LYS A 223 -4.22 3.29 12.07
C LYS A 223 -3.84 2.29 10.99
N LEU A 224 -2.70 1.65 11.18
CA LEU A 224 -2.24 0.53 10.35
C LEU A 224 -1.84 -0.61 11.27
N THR A 225 -2.49 -1.77 11.11
CA THR A 225 -2.15 -3.01 11.81
C THR A 225 -1.79 -4.08 10.79
N ILE A 226 -0.68 -4.77 11.01
CA ILE A 226 -0.16 -5.80 10.11
C ILE A 226 -0.09 -7.10 10.89
N LEU A 227 -0.78 -8.13 10.40
CA LEU A 227 -0.76 -9.48 10.97
C LEU A 227 -0.08 -10.41 9.99
N CYS A 228 1.02 -11.02 10.42
CA CYS A 228 1.79 -11.98 9.61
C CYS A 228 1.66 -13.38 10.21
N VAL A 229 1.17 -14.36 9.43
CA VAL A 229 0.90 -15.75 9.84
C VAL A 229 1.74 -16.74 9.03
#